data_df028b81b0e95e2529c995f566f81f24
#
_entry.id   df028b81b0e95e2529c995f566f81f24
#
_cell.length_a   1.000
_cell.length_b   1.000
_cell.length_c   1.000
_cell.angle_alpha   90.00
_cell.angle_beta   90.00
_cell.angle_gamma   90.00
#
_symmetry.space_group_name_H-M   'P 1'
#
loop_
_entity.id
_entity.type
_entity.pdbx_description
1 polymer ?
#
loop_
_entity_poly.entity_id
_entity_poly.type
_entity_poly.pdbx_seq_one_letter_code
_entity_poly.pdbx_strand_id
1 'polypeptide(L)'
;MNSHTSAARTAKADQNTGVPHALAHSPKDNVAVVVIEGFKAGTEALIVVTEDNTSYTVTAKDDIPIGHKLALTDLSEGDTVIKYGQDVGRMVGQASKGRHVHTHNMKTKRW
;
A
#
# COMPACT_ATOMS: atom_id res chain seq x y z
N MET A 1 -18.99 19.59 -8.03
CA MET A 1 -18.56 19.05 -8.07
C MET A 1 -18.03 18.48 -7.91
N ASN A 2 -18.15 18.71 -8.00
CA ASN A 2 -17.65 18.07 -7.99
C ASN A 2 -17.16 17.48 -7.72
N SER A 3 -17.06 17.68 -7.67
CA SER A 3 -16.55 17.05 -7.61
C SER A 3 -16.14 16.44 -7.37
N HIS A 4 -16.26 16.38 -7.45
CA HIS A 4 -15.71 15.68 -7.39
C HIS A 4 -15.40 14.84 -7.14
N THR A 5 -15.49 14.90 -7.10
CA THR A 5 -15.20 14.10 -7.02
C THR A 5 -14.83 13.24 -6.85
N SER A 6 -14.82 13.18 -6.87
CA SER A 6 -14.38 12.33 -6.83
C SER A 6 -13.97 11.61 -6.66
N ALA A 7 -14.02 11.74 -6.78
CA ALA A 7 -13.54 11.07 -6.70
C ALA A 7 -13.03 10.69 -6.49
N ALA A 8 -13.15 10.85 -6.66
CA ALA A 8 -12.70 10.56 -6.53
C ALA A 8 -12.23 10.51 -6.28
N ARG A 9 -12.23 10.56 -6.41
CA ARG A 9 -11.75 10.69 -6.35
C ARG A 9 -11.18 10.62 -6.05
N THR A 10 -11.19 11.03 -6.26
CA THR A 10 -10.74 11.08 -5.91
C THR A 10 -10.42 11.35 -5.69
N ALA A 11 -10.42 11.51 -5.88
CA ALA A 11 -10.06 11.84 -5.61
C ALA A 11 -9.68 12.32 -5.23
N LYS A 12 -9.71 12.47 -5.21
CA LYS A 12 -9.40 13.04 -4.85
C LYS A 12 -8.66 13.40 -4.37
N ALA A 13 -8.76 13.59 -4.71
CA ALA A 13 -8.27 13.98 -4.33
C ALA A 13 -7.89 14.54 -4.19
N ASP A 14 -7.94 14.82 -4.42
CA ASP A 14 -7.64 15.41 -4.28
C ASP A 14 -7.45 15.96 -4.05
N GLN A 15 -7.84 15.92 -4.23
CA GLN A 15 -7.65 16.62 -3.97
C GLN A 15 -7.06 16.79 -3.24
N ASN A 16 -7.23 16.67 -3.23
CA ASN A 16 -6.66 16.97 -2.48
C ASN A 16 -5.48 17.19 -2.10
N THR A 17 -5.56 17.22 -2.44
CA THR A 17 -4.37 17.70 -1.87
C THR A 17 -3.64 16.80 -0.99
N GLY A 18 -3.83 15.67 -1.14
CA GLY A 18 -3.38 14.76 -0.17
C GLY A 18 -1.94 14.40 -0.30
N VAL A 19 -1.26 14.45 0.82
CA VAL A 19 0.02 13.80 0.93
C VAL A 19 -0.25 12.30 0.92
N PRO A 20 0.41 11.50 0.08
CA PRO A 20 0.17 10.07 0.09
C PRO A 20 0.56 9.46 1.42
N HIS A 21 -0.21 8.48 1.85
CA HIS A 21 0.12 7.71 3.05
C HIS A 21 1.12 6.62 2.71
N ALA A 22 1.05 6.07 1.50
CA ALA A 22 1.93 5.00 1.08
C ALA A 22 2.15 5.08 -0.43
N LEU A 23 3.29 4.57 -0.88
CA LEU A 23 3.67 4.60 -2.29
C LEU A 23 3.88 3.19 -2.80
N ALA A 24 3.33 2.92 -3.99
CA ALA A 24 3.70 1.79 -4.82
C ALA A 24 4.42 2.35 -6.03
N HIS A 25 5.29 1.60 -6.65
CA HIS A 25 6.00 2.08 -7.83
C HIS A 25 5.32 1.65 -9.10
N SER A 26 4.87 0.41 -9.15
CA SER A 26 4.32 -0.21 -10.35
C SER A 26 2.89 -0.68 -10.09
N PRO A 27 2.01 -0.66 -11.10
CA PRO A 27 0.69 -1.27 -10.95
C PRO A 27 0.73 -2.76 -10.62
N LYS A 28 1.89 -3.40 -10.82
CA LYS A 28 2.06 -4.83 -10.50
C LYS A 28 2.39 -5.06 -9.04
N ASP A 29 2.70 -4.01 -8.29
CA ASP A 29 3.06 -4.14 -6.87
C ASP A 29 1.85 -4.62 -6.08
N ASN A 30 2.09 -5.55 -5.16
CA ASN A 30 1.03 -6.02 -4.25
C ASN A 30 1.24 -5.53 -2.82
N VAL A 31 2.26 -4.69 -2.62
CA VAL A 31 2.48 -3.96 -1.36
C VAL A 31 2.85 -2.52 -1.69
N ALA A 32 2.55 -1.63 -0.77
CA ALA A 32 3.00 -0.24 -0.82
C ALA A 32 3.82 0.04 0.43
N VAL A 33 4.73 1.00 0.35
CA VAL A 33 5.56 1.39 1.49
C VAL A 33 4.94 2.59 2.16
N VAL A 34 4.69 2.50 3.46
CA VAL A 34 4.14 3.61 4.24
C VAL A 34 5.20 4.70 4.37
N VAL A 35 4.83 5.92 4.03
CA VAL A 35 5.78 7.05 3.97
C VAL A 35 5.45 8.15 4.97
N ILE A 36 4.50 7.93 5.86
CA ILE A 36 4.17 8.89 6.92
C ILE A 36 4.33 8.23 8.27
N GLU A 37 4.55 9.07 9.29
CA GLU A 37 4.57 8.59 10.67
C GLU A 37 3.17 8.58 11.24
N GLY A 38 2.95 7.76 12.26
CA GLY A 38 1.68 7.74 12.95
C GLY A 38 0.54 7.12 12.16
N PHE A 39 0.84 6.28 11.20
CA PHE A 39 -0.16 5.63 10.36
C PHE A 39 -0.94 4.61 11.19
N LYS A 40 -2.26 4.78 11.30
CA LYS A 40 -3.09 4.01 12.22
C LYS A 40 -4.12 3.16 11.49
N ALA A 41 -4.49 2.06 12.12
CA ALA A 41 -5.62 1.25 11.68
C ALA A 41 -6.86 2.14 11.55
N GLY A 42 -7.67 1.88 10.53
CA GLY A 42 -8.87 2.66 10.25
C GLY A 42 -8.64 3.81 9.29
N THR A 43 -7.39 4.14 8.98
CA THR A 43 -7.08 5.21 8.03
C THR A 43 -7.47 4.77 6.62
N GLU A 44 -8.15 5.66 5.89
CA GLU A 44 -8.32 5.50 4.44
C GLU A 44 -7.03 5.96 3.79
N ALA A 45 -6.14 5.01 3.56
CA ALA A 45 -4.81 5.33 3.09
C ALA A 45 -4.82 5.70 1.62
N LEU A 46 -4.28 6.86 1.29
CA LEU A 46 -4.08 7.26 -0.09
C LEU A 46 -2.81 6.59 -0.60
N ILE A 47 -2.98 5.76 -1.62
CA ILE A 47 -1.88 5.04 -2.26
C ILE A 47 -1.61 5.71 -3.59
N VAL A 48 -0.37 6.09 -3.83
CA VAL A 48 0.03 6.64 -5.13
C VAL A 48 0.95 5.64 -5.80
N VAL A 49 0.64 5.33 -7.07
CA VAL A 49 1.47 4.47 -7.91
C VAL A 49 2.32 5.41 -8.76
N THR A 50 3.62 5.43 -8.49
CA THR A 50 4.46 6.48 -9.05
C THR A 50 4.78 6.28 -10.53
N GLU A 51 4.74 5.04 -11.03
CA GLU A 51 5.07 4.76 -12.41
C GLU A 51 4.09 5.44 -13.38
N ASP A 52 2.80 5.39 -13.08
CA ASP A 52 1.77 5.96 -13.96
C ASP A 52 0.98 7.08 -13.31
N ASN A 53 1.37 7.48 -12.11
CA ASN A 53 0.79 8.60 -11.39
C ASN A 53 -0.70 8.41 -11.05
N THR A 54 -1.14 7.17 -10.93
CA THR A 54 -2.50 6.87 -10.48
C THR A 54 -2.56 6.79 -8.97
N SER A 55 -3.76 6.91 -8.43
CA SER A 55 -3.96 6.80 -6.99
C SER A 55 -5.28 6.12 -6.66
N TYR A 56 -5.34 5.54 -5.48
CA TYR A 56 -6.55 4.92 -4.96
C TYR A 56 -6.41 4.81 -3.45
N THR A 57 -7.47 4.39 -2.77
CA THR A 57 -7.43 4.26 -1.32
C THR A 57 -7.57 2.81 -0.89
N VAL A 58 -6.95 2.51 0.24
CA VAL A 58 -7.05 1.22 0.91
C VAL A 58 -7.30 1.51 2.38
N THR A 59 -8.27 0.84 2.98
CA THR A 59 -8.51 1.01 4.41
C THR A 59 -7.45 0.22 5.18
N ALA A 60 -6.71 0.92 6.01
CA ALA A 60 -5.68 0.29 6.86
C ALA A 60 -6.35 -0.56 7.93
N LYS A 61 -5.83 -1.75 8.16
CA LYS A 61 -6.34 -2.65 9.20
C LYS A 61 -5.38 -2.78 10.36
N ASP A 62 -4.19 -2.23 10.22
CA ASP A 62 -3.17 -2.26 11.27
C ASP A 62 -2.53 -0.89 11.37
N ASP A 63 -1.93 -0.62 12.53
CA ASP A 63 -0.97 0.47 12.65
C ASP A 63 0.30 0.02 11.94
N ILE A 64 0.86 0.87 11.07
CA ILE A 64 2.02 0.47 10.27
C ILE A 64 3.09 1.54 10.41
N PRO A 65 4.27 1.19 10.92
CA PRO A 65 5.37 2.15 11.04
C PRO A 65 5.85 2.61 9.66
N ILE A 66 6.36 3.84 9.62
CA ILE A 66 6.96 4.38 8.40
C ILE A 66 8.05 3.43 7.90
N GLY A 67 8.09 3.23 6.60
CA GLY A 67 9.06 2.32 5.96
C GLY A 67 8.61 0.87 5.87
N HIS A 68 7.55 0.50 6.60
CA HIS A 68 6.99 -0.84 6.51
C HIS A 68 5.95 -0.91 5.41
N LYS A 69 5.49 -2.11 5.09
CA LYS A 69 4.64 -2.33 3.91
C LYS A 69 3.20 -2.54 4.31
N LEU A 70 2.33 -2.09 3.42
CA LEU A 70 0.87 -2.25 3.50
C LEU A 70 0.46 -3.18 2.37
N ALA A 71 -0.31 -4.23 2.67
CA ALA A 71 -0.80 -5.14 1.64
C ALA A 71 -1.85 -4.43 0.78
N LEU A 72 -1.67 -4.47 -0.53
CA LEU A 72 -2.61 -3.85 -1.49
C LEU A 72 -3.67 -4.85 -1.95
N THR A 73 -3.48 -6.11 -1.64
CA THR A 73 -4.41 -7.20 -1.95
C THR A 73 -4.26 -8.24 -0.86
N ASP A 74 -5.13 -9.25 -0.88
CA ASP A 74 -5.00 -10.36 0.06
C ASP A 74 -3.78 -11.19 -0.33
N LEU A 75 -2.91 -11.43 0.65
CA LEU A 75 -1.70 -12.21 0.44
C LEU A 75 -1.76 -13.44 1.32
N SER A 76 -1.51 -14.59 0.71
CA SER A 76 -1.49 -15.89 1.39
C SER A 76 -0.06 -16.35 1.61
N GLU A 77 0.12 -17.25 2.53
CA GLU A 77 1.42 -17.87 2.75
C GLU A 77 1.92 -18.46 1.43
N GLY A 78 3.18 -18.19 1.09
CA GLY A 78 3.79 -18.65 -0.14
C GLY A 78 3.69 -17.67 -1.29
N ASP A 79 2.85 -16.65 -1.18
CA ASP A 79 2.72 -15.65 -2.26
C ASP A 79 4.00 -14.83 -2.37
N THR A 80 4.34 -14.48 -3.61
CA THR A 80 5.45 -13.59 -3.90
C THR A 80 5.07 -12.16 -3.53
N VAL A 81 5.97 -11.45 -2.87
CA VAL A 81 5.79 -10.03 -2.58
C VAL A 81 6.44 -9.24 -3.71
N ILE A 82 5.65 -8.40 -4.36
CA ILE A 82 6.10 -7.61 -5.51
C ILE A 82 6.19 -6.14 -5.08
N LYS A 83 7.38 -5.57 -5.22
CA LYS A 83 7.65 -4.18 -4.92
C LYS A 83 8.54 -3.62 -6.03
N TYR A 84 8.19 -2.46 -6.55
CA TYR A 84 8.88 -1.88 -7.71
C TYR A 84 8.86 -2.82 -8.92
N GLY A 85 7.77 -3.57 -9.06
CA GLY A 85 7.61 -4.52 -10.16
C GLY A 85 8.51 -5.75 -10.05
N GLN A 86 9.15 -5.95 -8.89
CA GLN A 86 10.14 -7.02 -8.71
C GLN A 86 9.78 -7.90 -7.54
N ASP A 87 10.18 -9.15 -7.61
CA ASP A 87 10.06 -10.11 -6.53
C ASP A 87 11.06 -9.75 -5.43
N VAL A 88 10.55 -9.28 -4.31
CA VAL A 88 11.41 -8.90 -3.18
C VAL A 88 11.32 -9.89 -2.03
N GLY A 89 10.49 -10.90 -2.13
CA GLY A 89 10.38 -11.89 -1.07
C GLY A 89 9.12 -12.72 -1.20
N ARG A 90 8.83 -13.45 -0.13
CA ARG A 90 7.69 -14.37 -0.10
C ARG A 90 7.01 -14.29 1.24
N MET A 91 5.70 -14.41 1.22
CA MET A 91 4.92 -14.45 2.45
C MET A 91 5.18 -15.75 3.19
N VAL A 92 5.49 -15.65 4.47
CA VAL A 92 5.62 -16.80 5.36
C VAL A 92 4.45 -16.86 6.35
N GLY A 93 3.55 -15.90 6.24
CA GLY A 93 2.26 -15.86 6.90
C GLY A 93 1.31 -15.22 5.94
N GLN A 94 0.11 -14.88 6.39
CA GLN A 94 -0.87 -14.24 5.51
C GLN A 94 -1.12 -12.81 5.94
N ALA A 95 -1.58 -11.97 5.01
CA ALA A 95 -2.00 -10.61 5.30
C ALA A 95 -3.12 -10.25 4.34
N SER A 96 -4.30 -9.95 4.86
CA SER A 96 -5.38 -9.46 4.02
C SER A 96 -5.09 -8.02 3.61
N LYS A 97 -5.80 -7.54 2.59
CA LYS A 97 -5.65 -6.19 2.08
C LYS A 97 -5.76 -5.18 3.23
N GLY A 98 -4.81 -4.26 3.31
CA GLY A 98 -4.75 -3.24 4.35
C GLY A 98 -3.93 -3.62 5.57
N ARG A 99 -3.41 -4.83 5.61
CA ARG A 99 -2.63 -5.31 6.75
C ARG A 99 -1.15 -5.00 6.59
N HIS A 100 -0.46 -5.03 7.72
CA HIS A 100 0.97 -4.79 7.85
C HIS A 100 1.76 -5.98 7.29
N VAL A 101 2.71 -5.71 6.42
CA VAL A 101 3.62 -6.72 5.87
C VAL A 101 5.04 -6.31 6.21
N HIS A 102 5.73 -7.15 6.95
CA HIS A 102 7.10 -6.90 7.35
C HIS A 102 7.74 -8.24 7.72
N THR A 103 8.85 -8.23 8.43
CA THR A 103 9.62 -9.44 8.72
C THR A 103 8.84 -10.48 9.52
N HIS A 104 7.75 -10.09 10.20
CA HIS A 104 6.95 -11.04 10.97
C HIS A 104 6.13 -11.98 10.07
N ASN A 105 5.82 -11.57 8.83
CA ASN A 105 5.01 -12.40 7.94
C ASN A 105 5.57 -12.46 6.52
N MET A 106 6.75 -11.92 6.29
CA MET A 106 7.40 -11.94 4.98
C MET A 106 8.86 -12.25 5.15
N LYS A 107 9.40 -13.08 4.27
CA LYS A 107 10.83 -13.36 4.21
C LYS A 107 11.40 -12.70 2.98
N THR A 108 12.44 -11.90 3.17
CA THR A 108 13.11 -11.20 2.08
C THR A 108 13.83 -12.20 1.19
N LYS A 109 13.78 -11.94 -0.10
CA LYS A 109 14.52 -12.74 -1.06
C LYS A 109 16.02 -12.58 -0.81
N ARG A 110 16.72 -13.69 -0.90
CA ARG A 110 18.17 -13.69 -0.70
C ARG A 110 18.83 -14.20 -1.96
N TRP A 111 19.97 -13.61 -2.29
CA TRP A 111 20.76 -14.02 -3.43
C TRP A 111 22.23 -13.70 -3.20
#